data_ae03623e955fd5965cf64a7e6a84a013
#
_entry.id   ae03623e955fd5965cf64a7e6a84a013
#
_cell.length_a   1.000
_cell.length_b   1.000
_cell.length_c   1.000
_cell.angle_alpha   90.00
_cell.angle_beta   90.00
_cell.angle_gamma   90.00
#
_symmetry.space_group_name_H-M   'P 1'
#
loop_
_entity.id
_entity.type
_entity.pdbx_description
1 polymer ?
#
loop_
_entity_poly.entity_id
_entity_poly.type
_entity_poly.pdbx_seq_one_letter_code
_entity_poly.pdbx_strand_id
1 'polypeptide(L)'
;MAYFDNGNYNFDDLFNELNRDFFNDGRMTNGQQPMRYSAGQAPQQSAQNGQQKEKPIGVDLTEQAKNGKYDPVIGRTAVIDQVIEILSRRKKNNPVLTGPAGVGKTSVVEGLAQRIVDGDVPEKLKNAHIIELNINELVAGTSLRGSFEEKLKKIIDKAKGDKNVILFIDELHNIVGAGSTDSENNSGDAANILKPALASGEIRVIGATTTSEYQQIEKDPALARRFQPVQVPEPTIKDAIQILKGLAPRYEKYHNVKYDPEALKLAAELSNRYINDRHLPDKAIDLMDEAGAKKSLGMDQKDETSIKKVKR
;
A
#
# COMPACT_ATOMS: atom_id res chain seq x y z
N MET A 1 41.85 8.54 11.63
CA MET A 1 41.48 8.51 10.20
C MET A 1 40.72 7.22 9.98
N ALA A 2 39.39 7.29 10.04
CA ALA A 2 38.52 6.15 9.76
C ALA A 2 38.08 6.28 8.30
N TYR A 3 38.40 5.30 7.50
CA TYR A 3 37.96 5.17 6.10
C TYR A 3 36.45 4.98 6.09
N PHE A 4 35.72 5.95 5.58
CA PHE A 4 34.34 5.75 5.15
C PHE A 4 34.40 4.99 3.82
N ASP A 5 34.07 3.71 3.91
CA ASP A 5 33.83 2.87 2.75
C ASP A 5 32.51 3.36 2.10
N ASN A 6 32.61 3.86 0.86
CA ASN A 6 31.47 4.24 0.03
C ASN A 6 30.79 2.97 -0.51
N GLY A 7 30.32 2.13 0.38
CA GLY A 7 29.49 0.98 0.03
C GLY A 7 28.13 1.47 -0.43
N ASN A 8 27.81 1.16 -1.66
CA ASN A 8 26.51 1.31 -2.31
C ASN A 8 25.51 0.39 -1.59
N TYR A 9 25.12 0.75 -0.35
CA TYR A 9 24.09 0.04 0.38
C TYR A 9 22.75 0.37 -0.27
N ASN A 10 22.21 -0.58 -1.01
CA ASN A 10 20.89 -0.50 -1.62
C ASN A 10 19.81 -0.42 -0.51
N PHE A 11 18.76 0.36 -0.75
CA PHE A 11 17.63 0.48 0.20
C PHE A 11 16.96 -0.89 0.44
N ASP A 12 17.00 -1.78 -0.57
CA ASP A 12 16.54 -3.15 -0.49
C ASP A 12 17.31 -3.99 0.54
N ASP A 13 18.62 -3.74 0.70
CA ASP A 13 19.45 -4.42 1.71
C ASP A 13 19.02 -4.05 3.12
N LEU A 14 18.62 -2.79 3.37
CA LEU A 14 18.06 -2.36 4.66
C LEU A 14 16.72 -3.03 4.94
N PHE A 15 15.82 -3.06 3.96
CA PHE A 15 14.53 -3.72 4.15
C PHE A 15 14.69 -5.21 4.35
N ASN A 16 15.63 -5.85 3.68
CA ASN A 16 15.99 -7.24 3.89
C ASN A 16 16.64 -7.47 5.27
N GLU A 17 17.41 -6.52 5.76
CA GLU A 17 18.00 -6.55 7.10
C GLU A 17 16.95 -6.30 8.17
N LEU A 18 16.12 -5.26 8.04
CA LEU A 18 14.99 -4.97 8.92
C LEU A 18 13.97 -6.11 8.95
N ASN A 19 13.67 -6.72 7.80
CA ASN A 19 12.82 -7.89 7.75
C ASN A 19 13.48 -9.11 8.41
N ARG A 20 14.81 -9.33 8.26
CA ARG A 20 15.54 -10.38 8.96
C ARG A 20 15.54 -10.17 10.47
N ASP A 21 15.79 -8.96 10.93
CA ASP A 21 15.78 -8.61 12.35
C ASP A 21 14.38 -8.74 12.94
N PHE A 22 13.34 -8.39 12.17
CA PHE A 22 11.94 -8.57 12.53
C PHE A 22 11.58 -10.05 12.77
N PHE A 23 12.09 -10.96 11.93
CA PHE A 23 11.86 -12.41 12.08
C PHE A 23 12.76 -13.05 13.14
N ASN A 24 13.90 -12.44 13.50
CA ASN A 24 14.83 -12.97 14.52
C ASN A 24 14.50 -12.53 15.94
N ASP A 25 13.90 -11.34 16.13
CA ASP A 25 13.59 -10.81 17.47
C ASP A 25 12.49 -11.62 18.20
N GLY A 26 11.73 -12.45 17.47
CA GLY A 26 10.77 -13.43 18.01
C GLY A 26 11.41 -14.70 18.59
N ARG A 27 12.72 -14.90 18.46
CA ARG A 27 13.46 -16.03 19.03
C ARG A 27 14.40 -15.55 20.13
N MET A 28 13.85 -15.21 21.29
CA MET A 28 14.65 -15.18 22.51
C MET A 28 15.13 -16.60 22.81
N THR A 29 16.41 -16.84 22.55
CA THR A 29 17.11 -18.02 23.03
C THR A 29 17.19 -17.95 24.54
N ASN A 30 16.26 -18.59 25.22
CA ASN A 30 16.36 -18.88 26.62
C ASN A 30 17.50 -19.93 26.79
N GLY A 31 18.69 -19.46 27.17
CA GLY A 31 19.83 -20.30 27.48
C GLY A 31 19.56 -21.11 28.75
N GLN A 32 18.99 -22.29 28.60
CA GLN A 32 19.06 -23.35 29.60
C GLN A 32 19.43 -24.66 28.91
N GLN A 33 20.55 -25.23 29.41
CA GLN A 33 21.08 -26.51 28.97
C GLN A 33 20.05 -27.64 29.15
N PRO A 34 19.95 -28.62 28.23
CA PRO A 34 19.03 -29.73 28.40
C PRO A 34 19.57 -30.76 29.37
N MET A 35 18.85 -30.99 30.47
CA MET A 35 18.97 -32.25 31.22
C MET A 35 18.42 -33.40 30.35
N ARG A 36 19.28 -34.39 30.15
CA ARG A 36 18.93 -35.68 29.53
C ARG A 36 17.98 -36.44 30.45
N TYR A 37 16.79 -36.75 29.97
CA TYR A 37 16.04 -37.95 30.38
C TYR A 37 15.58 -38.71 29.14
N SER A 38 15.87 -39.99 29.15
CA SER A 38 15.55 -40.96 28.11
C SER A 38 14.18 -41.57 28.34
N ALA A 39 13.61 -42.02 27.22
CA ALA A 39 12.57 -43.03 27.03
C ALA A 39 11.09 -42.59 27.07
N GLY A 40 10.41 -42.82 25.93
CA GLY A 40 8.96 -42.88 25.83
C GLY A 40 8.48 -42.45 24.43
N GLN A 41 8.38 -43.40 23.49
CA GLN A 41 7.77 -43.22 22.16
C GLN A 41 6.27 -42.95 22.32
N ALA A 42 5.79 -41.85 21.76
CA ALA A 42 4.38 -41.62 21.43
C ALA A 42 4.27 -40.92 20.07
N PRO A 43 3.21 -41.15 19.29
CA PRO A 43 3.18 -40.89 17.84
C PRO A 43 3.14 -39.40 17.52
N GLN A 44 3.95 -39.00 16.53
CA GLN A 44 3.95 -37.66 15.95
C GLN A 44 2.65 -37.40 15.21
N GLN A 45 1.77 -36.60 15.79
CA GLN A 45 0.80 -35.87 15.03
C GLN A 45 1.52 -34.66 14.40
N SER A 46 1.63 -34.68 13.10
CA SER A 46 2.09 -33.55 12.28
C SER A 46 1.10 -32.38 12.42
N ALA A 47 1.36 -31.48 13.35
CA ALA A 47 0.74 -30.17 13.35
C ALA A 47 1.26 -29.41 12.12
N GLN A 48 0.44 -29.32 11.07
CA GLN A 48 0.63 -28.36 9.99
C GLN A 48 0.43 -26.97 10.60
N ASN A 49 1.53 -26.36 11.06
CA ASN A 49 1.60 -24.96 11.34
C ASN A 49 1.44 -24.22 10.01
N GLY A 50 0.25 -23.69 9.75
CA GLY A 50 0.03 -22.66 8.74
C GLY A 50 0.89 -21.46 9.09
N GLN A 51 2.08 -21.37 8.52
CA GLN A 51 2.89 -20.17 8.55
C GLN A 51 2.11 -19.08 7.82
N GLN A 52 1.43 -18.23 8.57
CA GLN A 52 1.03 -16.92 8.07
C GLN A 52 2.33 -16.23 7.65
N LYS A 53 2.53 -16.06 6.35
CA LYS A 53 3.63 -15.23 5.83
C LYS A 53 3.35 -13.81 6.29
N GLU A 54 4.08 -13.37 7.31
CA GLU A 54 4.04 -11.98 7.75
C GLU A 54 4.45 -11.08 6.58
N LYS A 55 3.72 -9.98 6.41
CA LYS A 55 3.94 -9.05 5.30
C LYS A 55 5.23 -8.25 5.55
N PRO A 56 6.01 -7.91 4.52
CA PRO A 56 7.22 -7.11 4.67
C PRO A 56 6.88 -5.70 5.18
N ILE A 57 7.75 -5.13 6.00
CA ILE A 57 7.62 -3.79 6.59
C ILE A 57 7.59 -2.69 5.52
N GLY A 58 8.23 -2.94 4.38
CA GLY A 58 8.23 -2.02 3.25
C GLY A 58 8.37 -2.75 1.92
N VAL A 59 7.87 -2.12 0.88
CA VAL A 59 7.86 -2.64 -0.49
C VAL A 59 8.30 -1.55 -1.45
N ASP A 60 9.29 -1.81 -2.30
CA ASP A 60 9.67 -0.90 -3.39
C ASP A 60 8.65 -1.01 -4.53
N LEU A 61 7.79 0.00 -4.63
CA LEU A 61 6.76 0.09 -5.67
C LEU A 61 7.39 0.31 -7.06
N THR A 62 8.51 1.01 -7.13
CA THR A 62 9.22 1.26 -8.39
C THR A 62 9.83 -0.02 -8.95
N GLU A 63 10.39 -0.86 -8.09
CA GLU A 63 10.88 -2.18 -8.50
C GLU A 63 9.73 -3.11 -8.93
N GLN A 64 8.60 -3.06 -8.22
CA GLN A 64 7.41 -3.82 -8.63
C GLN A 64 6.87 -3.35 -9.98
N ALA A 65 6.87 -2.03 -10.24
CA ALA A 65 6.50 -1.48 -11.55
C ALA A 65 7.43 -1.98 -12.66
N LYS A 66 8.74 -1.98 -12.41
CA LYS A 66 9.77 -2.51 -13.34
C LYS A 66 9.53 -3.99 -13.66
N ASN A 67 9.06 -4.75 -12.70
CA ASN A 67 8.72 -6.17 -12.85
C ASN A 67 7.33 -6.41 -13.47
N GLY A 68 6.61 -5.37 -13.87
CA GLY A 68 5.29 -5.45 -14.52
C GLY A 68 4.18 -6.01 -13.62
N LYS A 69 4.30 -5.83 -12.29
CA LYS A 69 3.32 -6.37 -11.33
C LYS A 69 2.03 -5.58 -11.26
N TYR A 70 2.06 -4.29 -11.64
CA TYR A 70 0.89 -3.42 -11.51
C TYR A 70 -0.04 -3.49 -12.70
N ASP A 71 -1.30 -3.26 -12.41
CA ASP A 71 -2.32 -3.04 -13.42
C ASP A 71 -2.12 -1.71 -14.15
N PRO A 72 -2.55 -1.59 -15.41
CA PRO A 72 -2.46 -0.32 -16.13
C PRO A 72 -3.32 0.75 -15.45
N VAL A 73 -2.73 1.88 -15.12
CA VAL A 73 -3.44 3.01 -14.49
C VAL A 73 -4.09 3.87 -15.54
N ILE A 74 -5.42 3.94 -15.52
CA ILE A 74 -6.25 4.58 -16.55
C ILE A 74 -6.98 5.77 -15.95
N GLY A 75 -6.96 6.91 -16.69
CA GLY A 75 -7.76 8.10 -16.32
C GLY A 75 -7.24 8.89 -15.13
N ARG A 76 -6.00 8.66 -14.67
CA ARG A 76 -5.41 9.34 -13.51
C ARG A 76 -4.25 10.30 -13.85
N THR A 77 -3.98 10.52 -15.12
CA THR A 77 -2.85 11.34 -15.60
C THR A 77 -2.79 12.70 -14.91
N ALA A 78 -3.90 13.45 -14.87
CA ALA A 78 -3.93 14.78 -14.25
C ALA A 78 -3.60 14.78 -12.76
N VAL A 79 -4.04 13.74 -12.01
CA VAL A 79 -3.74 13.59 -10.59
C VAL A 79 -2.26 13.24 -10.40
N ILE A 80 -1.71 12.34 -11.22
CA ILE A 80 -0.29 11.97 -11.20
C ILE A 80 0.57 13.20 -11.54
N ASP A 81 0.20 13.99 -12.54
CA ASP A 81 0.91 15.23 -12.91
C ASP A 81 0.93 16.22 -11.73
N GLN A 82 -0.17 16.36 -11.01
CA GLN A 82 -0.24 17.20 -9.82
C GLN A 82 0.67 16.67 -8.69
N VAL A 83 0.75 15.37 -8.48
CA VAL A 83 1.67 14.74 -7.52
C VAL A 83 3.11 15.02 -7.92
N ILE A 84 3.47 14.84 -9.19
CA ILE A 84 4.80 15.14 -9.73
C ILE A 84 5.16 16.61 -9.54
N GLU A 85 4.24 17.53 -9.80
CA GLU A 85 4.42 18.97 -9.58
C GLU A 85 4.76 19.24 -8.11
N ILE A 86 3.98 18.69 -7.17
CA ILE A 86 4.17 18.91 -5.75
C ILE A 86 5.51 18.33 -5.29
N LEU A 87 5.86 17.11 -5.66
CA LEU A 87 7.16 16.48 -5.35
C LEU A 87 8.35 17.29 -5.86
N SER A 88 8.17 18.06 -6.92
CA SER A 88 9.20 18.90 -7.53
C SER A 88 9.37 20.27 -6.86
N ARG A 89 8.45 20.65 -5.96
CA ARG A 89 8.48 21.94 -5.23
C ARG A 89 9.64 21.98 -4.22
N ARG A 90 10.06 23.21 -3.91
CA ARG A 90 11.08 23.43 -2.86
C ARG A 90 10.51 23.31 -1.44
N LYS A 91 9.23 23.67 -1.25
CA LYS A 91 8.51 23.63 0.03
C LYS A 91 7.15 23.01 -0.19
N LYS A 92 6.56 22.39 0.85
CA LYS A 92 5.30 21.65 0.78
C LYS A 92 5.34 20.63 -0.37
N ASN A 93 6.43 19.88 -0.42
CA ASN A 93 6.71 18.88 -1.44
C ASN A 93 6.24 17.47 -1.07
N ASN A 94 5.37 17.35 -0.09
CA ASN A 94 4.78 16.10 0.34
C ASN A 94 3.29 16.07 -0.03
N PRO A 95 2.90 15.44 -1.15
CA PRO A 95 1.49 15.31 -1.52
C PRO A 95 0.76 14.32 -0.60
N VAL A 96 -0.50 14.60 -0.30
CA VAL A 96 -1.42 13.66 0.34
C VAL A 96 -2.61 13.44 -0.56
N LEU A 97 -2.77 12.22 -1.04
CA LEU A 97 -3.93 11.79 -1.83
C LEU A 97 -5.15 11.68 -0.91
N THR A 98 -6.14 12.53 -1.13
CA THR A 98 -7.38 12.54 -0.33
C THR A 98 -8.57 12.16 -1.19
N GLY A 99 -9.45 11.35 -0.66
CA GLY A 99 -10.67 10.93 -1.35
C GLY A 99 -11.33 9.73 -0.70
N PRO A 100 -12.55 9.37 -1.09
CA PRO A 100 -13.25 8.21 -0.55
C PRO A 100 -12.45 6.91 -0.66
N ALA A 101 -12.81 5.90 0.14
CA ALA A 101 -12.26 4.56 -0.03
C ALA A 101 -12.66 3.99 -1.40
N GLY A 102 -11.78 3.22 -2.04
CA GLY A 102 -12.07 2.55 -3.32
C GLY A 102 -11.97 3.43 -4.57
N VAL A 103 -11.60 4.73 -4.46
CA VAL A 103 -11.43 5.58 -5.65
C VAL A 103 -10.12 5.38 -6.40
N GLY A 104 -9.19 4.56 -5.87
CA GLY A 104 -7.90 4.26 -6.50
C GLY A 104 -6.79 5.24 -6.12
N LYS A 105 -6.68 5.63 -4.84
CA LYS A 105 -5.55 6.46 -4.34
C LYS A 105 -4.21 5.74 -4.49
N THR A 106 -4.14 4.49 -4.10
CA THR A 106 -2.94 3.64 -4.22
C THR A 106 -2.54 3.46 -5.68
N SER A 107 -3.52 3.27 -6.59
CA SER A 107 -3.25 3.16 -8.03
C SER A 107 -2.62 4.44 -8.63
N VAL A 108 -2.88 5.63 -8.06
CA VAL A 108 -2.17 6.86 -8.47
C VAL A 108 -0.67 6.75 -8.19
N VAL A 109 -0.29 6.18 -7.05
CA VAL A 109 1.13 6.00 -6.67
C VAL A 109 1.78 4.90 -7.51
N GLU A 110 1.07 3.82 -7.79
CA GLU A 110 1.52 2.77 -8.72
C GLU A 110 1.74 3.33 -10.13
N GLY A 111 0.83 4.20 -10.61
CA GLY A 111 0.97 4.89 -11.88
C GLY A 111 2.17 5.86 -11.90
N LEU A 112 2.44 6.54 -10.78
CA LEU A 112 3.65 7.35 -10.65
C LEU A 112 4.91 6.49 -10.70
N ALA A 113 4.92 5.34 -10.01
CA ALA A 113 6.03 4.39 -10.05
C ALA A 113 6.28 3.89 -11.49
N GLN A 114 5.22 3.59 -12.24
CA GLN A 114 5.33 3.20 -13.64
C GLN A 114 5.94 4.32 -14.50
N ARG A 115 5.48 5.58 -14.33
CA ARG A 115 6.04 6.73 -15.08
C ARG A 115 7.50 7.00 -14.73
N ILE A 116 7.93 6.73 -13.49
CA ILE A 116 9.36 6.82 -13.12
C ILE A 116 10.17 5.78 -13.88
N VAL A 117 9.70 4.53 -13.93
CA VAL A 117 10.35 3.44 -14.67
C VAL A 117 10.42 3.73 -16.17
N ASP A 118 9.36 4.29 -16.75
CA ASP A 118 9.28 4.65 -18.16
C ASP A 118 10.10 5.92 -18.49
N GLY A 119 10.62 6.63 -17.47
CA GLY A 119 11.35 7.89 -17.62
C GLY A 119 10.44 9.09 -17.95
N ASP A 120 9.12 8.95 -17.87
CA ASP A 120 8.11 9.99 -18.14
C ASP A 120 7.88 10.88 -16.91
N VAL A 121 8.97 11.39 -16.35
CA VAL A 121 8.99 12.29 -15.19
C VAL A 121 10.12 13.32 -15.35
N PRO A 122 10.04 14.47 -14.64
CA PRO A 122 11.13 15.44 -14.62
C PRO A 122 12.45 14.82 -14.13
N GLU A 123 13.57 15.39 -14.56
CA GLU A 123 14.93 14.92 -14.25
C GLU A 123 15.16 14.61 -12.76
N LYS A 124 14.56 15.43 -11.88
CA LYS A 124 14.68 15.26 -10.42
C LYS A 124 14.04 13.97 -9.88
N LEU A 125 13.19 13.33 -10.65
CA LEU A 125 12.45 12.13 -10.25
C LEU A 125 12.84 10.88 -11.05
N LYS A 126 13.70 10.98 -12.08
CA LYS A 126 14.07 9.84 -12.94
C LYS A 126 14.69 8.67 -12.20
N ASN A 127 15.42 8.97 -11.12
CA ASN A 127 16.05 7.94 -10.29
C ASN A 127 15.32 7.76 -8.94
N ALA A 128 14.07 8.19 -8.86
CA ALA A 128 13.33 8.08 -7.61
C ALA A 128 12.87 6.63 -7.37
N HIS A 129 12.92 6.22 -6.11
CA HIS A 129 12.38 4.96 -5.60
C HIS A 129 11.23 5.26 -4.66
N ILE A 130 10.07 4.69 -4.91
CA ILE A 130 8.90 4.84 -4.06
C ILE A 130 8.82 3.62 -3.14
N ILE A 131 9.04 3.85 -1.85
CA ILE A 131 9.03 2.81 -0.83
C ILE A 131 7.75 2.92 -0.01
N GLU A 132 6.87 1.95 -0.16
CA GLU A 132 5.66 1.84 0.66
C GLU A 132 6.02 1.39 2.07
N LEU A 133 5.55 2.13 3.08
CA LEU A 133 5.68 1.80 4.49
C LEU A 133 4.34 1.38 5.06
N ASN A 134 4.29 0.18 5.62
CA ASN A 134 3.13 -0.28 6.37
C ASN A 134 3.31 0.02 7.86
N ILE A 135 2.72 1.12 8.33
CA ILE A 135 2.81 1.55 9.73
C ILE A 135 2.17 0.52 10.67
N ASN A 136 1.08 -0.12 10.27
CA ASN A 136 0.39 -1.11 11.07
C ASN A 136 1.27 -2.36 11.29
N GLU A 137 1.98 -2.81 10.26
CA GLU A 137 2.92 -3.94 10.36
C GLU A 137 4.13 -3.58 11.23
N LEU A 138 4.62 -2.33 11.13
CA LEU A 138 5.69 -1.85 12.01
C LEU A 138 5.28 -1.91 13.48
N VAL A 139 4.05 -1.51 13.81
CA VAL A 139 3.51 -1.57 15.18
C VAL A 139 3.27 -3.01 15.63
N ALA A 140 2.62 -3.84 14.81
CA ALA A 140 2.29 -5.22 15.14
C ALA A 140 3.52 -6.10 15.37
N GLY A 141 4.61 -5.83 14.66
CA GLY A 141 5.85 -6.57 14.76
C GLY A 141 6.79 -6.13 15.89
N THR A 142 6.32 -5.31 16.84
CA THR A 142 7.12 -4.82 17.95
C THR A 142 6.43 -5.13 19.28
N SER A 143 7.05 -5.98 20.08
CA SER A 143 6.54 -6.31 21.43
C SER A 143 6.73 -5.19 22.44
N LEU A 144 7.63 -4.24 22.15
CA LEU A 144 7.99 -3.12 23.00
C LEU A 144 7.94 -1.82 22.20
N ARG A 145 7.35 -0.77 22.76
CA ARG A 145 7.21 0.57 22.17
C ARG A 145 8.54 1.12 21.62
N GLY A 146 9.64 0.97 22.34
CA GLY A 146 10.96 1.46 21.92
C GLY A 146 11.47 0.82 20.63
N SER A 147 11.10 -0.42 20.33
CA SER A 147 11.52 -1.10 19.11
C SER A 147 10.82 -0.54 17.86
N PHE A 148 9.55 -0.13 17.97
CA PHE A 148 8.84 0.57 16.89
C PHE A 148 9.51 1.92 16.57
N GLU A 149 9.75 2.73 17.59
CA GLU A 149 10.39 4.04 17.44
C GLU A 149 11.79 3.91 16.80
N GLU A 150 12.58 2.95 17.26
CA GLU A 150 13.91 2.68 16.72
C GLU A 150 13.86 2.27 15.24
N LYS A 151 12.96 1.35 14.88
CA LYS A 151 12.80 0.88 13.49
C LYS A 151 12.35 2.03 12.57
N LEU A 152 11.34 2.79 12.97
CA LEU A 152 10.87 3.94 12.21
C LEU A 152 11.97 4.99 12.04
N LYS A 153 12.75 5.26 13.09
CA LYS A 153 13.88 6.18 13.05
C LYS A 153 14.96 5.71 12.07
N LYS A 154 15.34 4.43 12.08
CA LYS A 154 16.29 3.86 11.12
C LYS A 154 15.83 4.05 9.67
N ILE A 155 14.55 3.82 9.38
CA ILE A 155 13.97 4.04 8.05
C ILE A 155 14.08 5.51 7.63
N ILE A 156 13.71 6.42 8.52
CA ILE A 156 13.76 7.87 8.27
C ILE A 156 15.20 8.34 8.06
N ASP A 157 16.14 7.92 8.91
CA ASP A 157 17.55 8.32 8.82
C ASP A 157 18.17 7.84 7.51
N LYS A 158 17.78 6.67 7.03
CA LYS A 158 18.22 6.18 5.72
C LYS A 158 17.56 6.94 4.57
N ALA A 159 16.27 7.25 4.66
CA ALA A 159 15.59 8.07 3.66
C ALA A 159 16.17 9.49 3.57
N LYS A 160 16.71 10.05 4.68
CA LYS A 160 17.44 11.32 4.67
C LYS A 160 18.77 11.22 3.91
N GLY A 161 19.42 10.06 3.97
CA GLY A 161 20.69 9.80 3.30
C GLY A 161 20.59 9.69 1.77
N ASP A 162 19.41 9.34 1.25
CA ASP A 162 19.17 9.19 -0.18
C ASP A 162 18.02 10.07 -0.67
N LYS A 163 18.40 11.10 -1.43
CA LYS A 163 17.42 12.04 -2.01
C LYS A 163 16.52 11.42 -3.08
N ASN A 164 16.81 10.22 -3.55
CA ASN A 164 15.98 9.53 -4.53
C ASN A 164 14.83 8.78 -3.85
N VAL A 165 14.90 8.54 -2.56
CA VAL A 165 13.85 7.85 -1.83
C VAL A 165 12.65 8.76 -1.61
N ILE A 166 11.46 8.21 -1.90
CA ILE A 166 10.15 8.78 -1.61
C ILE A 166 9.40 7.74 -0.78
N LEU A 167 9.04 8.09 0.45
CA LEU A 167 8.26 7.19 1.30
C LEU A 167 6.77 7.33 0.92
N PHE A 168 6.11 6.21 0.67
CA PHE A 168 4.66 6.17 0.51
C PHE A 168 4.03 5.57 1.77
N ILE A 169 3.06 6.27 2.33
CA ILE A 169 2.34 5.84 3.53
C ILE A 169 0.86 5.83 3.19
N ASP A 170 0.34 4.62 3.00
CA ASP A 170 -1.11 4.45 2.90
C ASP A 170 -1.74 4.57 4.30
N GLU A 171 -2.98 4.99 4.35
CA GLU A 171 -3.67 5.31 5.61
C GLU A 171 -2.85 6.26 6.51
N LEU A 172 -2.37 7.37 5.92
CA LEU A 172 -1.49 8.35 6.56
C LEU A 172 -2.01 8.82 7.94
N HIS A 173 -3.32 8.79 8.17
CA HIS A 173 -3.93 9.13 9.45
C HIS A 173 -3.46 8.23 10.60
N ASN A 174 -3.04 7.00 10.33
CA ASN A 174 -2.51 6.07 11.33
C ASN A 174 -1.19 6.55 11.94
N ILE A 175 -0.49 7.49 11.30
CA ILE A 175 0.71 8.11 11.88
C ILE A 175 0.37 8.85 13.19
N VAL A 176 -0.81 9.47 13.24
CA VAL A 176 -1.29 10.18 14.42
C VAL A 176 -1.83 9.14 15.41
N GLY A 177 -1.12 8.93 16.52
CA GLY A 177 -1.46 7.94 17.54
C GLY A 177 -0.76 6.59 17.42
N ALA A 178 -0.08 6.28 16.31
CA ALA A 178 0.69 5.06 16.19
C ALA A 178 1.84 5.03 17.21
N GLY A 179 1.85 3.99 18.07
CA GLY A 179 2.84 3.83 19.13
C GLY A 179 2.45 4.45 20.49
N SER A 180 1.33 5.16 20.62
CA SER A 180 0.82 5.65 21.89
C SER A 180 -0.11 4.60 22.55
N THR A 181 0.22 4.17 23.78
CA THR A 181 -0.64 3.29 24.58
C THR A 181 -1.55 4.03 25.55
N ASP A 182 -1.26 5.31 25.83
CA ASP A 182 -2.03 6.16 26.74
C ASP A 182 -2.33 7.51 26.12
N SER A 183 -3.57 7.96 26.26
CA SER A 183 -4.11 9.21 25.72
C SER A 183 -3.45 10.49 26.30
N GLU A 184 -2.68 10.38 27.37
CA GLU A 184 -2.09 11.53 28.09
C GLU A 184 -0.61 11.79 27.78
N ASN A 185 0.13 10.82 27.22
CA ASN A 185 1.55 10.97 26.87
C ASN A 185 1.81 10.73 25.36
N ASN A 186 1.58 11.76 24.57
CA ASN A 186 1.77 11.80 23.11
C ASN A 186 3.23 11.70 22.63
N SER A 187 4.15 11.22 23.49
CA SER A 187 5.59 11.27 23.19
C SER A 187 6.11 10.16 22.27
N GLY A 188 5.31 9.14 21.99
CA GLY A 188 5.72 8.00 21.15
C GLY A 188 4.92 7.87 19.85
N ASP A 189 4.34 8.95 19.39
CA ASP A 189 3.58 9.03 18.16
C ASP A 189 4.54 9.02 16.95
N ALA A 190 4.29 8.17 15.94
CA ALA A 190 5.04 8.15 14.69
C ALA A 190 5.13 9.56 14.06
N ALA A 191 4.09 10.39 14.26
CA ALA A 191 4.09 11.78 13.84
C ALA A 191 5.25 12.58 14.44
N ASN A 192 5.58 12.39 15.71
CA ASN A 192 6.65 13.13 16.37
C ASN A 192 8.05 12.74 15.86
N ILE A 193 8.22 11.51 15.38
CA ILE A 193 9.46 11.03 14.76
C ILE A 193 9.60 11.59 13.33
N LEU A 194 8.49 11.69 12.59
CA LEU A 194 8.46 12.22 11.22
C LEU A 194 8.55 13.74 11.14
N LYS A 195 7.96 14.46 12.08
CA LYS A 195 7.89 15.96 12.09
C LYS A 195 9.23 16.64 11.87
N PRO A 196 10.34 16.29 12.56
CA PRO A 196 11.64 16.94 12.33
C PRO A 196 12.16 16.76 10.90
N ALA A 197 12.07 15.56 10.37
CA ALA A 197 12.56 15.21 9.02
C ALA A 197 11.70 15.87 7.92
N LEU A 198 10.39 15.95 8.10
CA LEU A 198 9.49 16.70 7.23
C LEU A 198 9.74 18.22 7.35
N ALA A 199 10.07 18.71 8.56
CA ALA A 199 10.32 20.12 8.79
C ALA A 199 11.61 20.60 8.12
N SER A 200 12.68 19.82 8.16
CA SER A 200 13.95 20.12 7.49
C SER A 200 13.86 19.94 5.97
N GLY A 201 12.87 19.20 5.47
CA GLY A 201 12.75 18.85 4.05
C GLY A 201 13.79 17.81 3.61
N GLU A 202 14.31 17.03 4.55
CA GLU A 202 15.29 15.98 4.31
C GLU A 202 14.67 14.72 3.68
N ILE A 203 13.37 14.51 3.91
CA ILE A 203 12.62 13.39 3.34
C ILE A 203 11.47 13.87 2.46
N ARG A 204 11.06 13.03 1.52
CA ARG A 204 9.87 13.21 0.70
C ARG A 204 8.87 12.11 1.04
N VAL A 205 7.62 12.51 1.25
CA VAL A 205 6.54 11.60 1.62
C VAL A 205 5.34 11.81 0.71
N ILE A 206 4.78 10.73 0.21
CA ILE A 206 3.45 10.67 -0.38
C ILE A 206 2.54 10.01 0.66
N GLY A 207 1.44 10.66 1.01
CA GLY A 207 0.42 10.06 1.87
C GLY A 207 -0.84 9.71 1.08
N ALA A 208 -1.60 8.74 1.55
CA ALA A 208 -2.98 8.51 1.11
C ALA A 208 -3.89 8.34 2.32
N THR A 209 -5.09 8.94 2.27
CA THR A 209 -6.07 8.84 3.35
C THR A 209 -7.46 9.24 2.83
N THR A 210 -8.51 9.05 3.62
CA THR A 210 -9.82 9.59 3.29
C THR A 210 -9.90 11.09 3.59
N THR A 211 -10.87 11.78 3.01
CA THR A 211 -11.06 13.22 3.24
C THR A 211 -11.40 13.53 4.71
N SER A 212 -12.18 12.66 5.35
CA SER A 212 -12.56 12.79 6.75
C SER A 212 -11.37 12.59 7.71
N GLU A 213 -10.53 11.62 7.42
CA GLU A 213 -9.36 11.30 8.24
C GLU A 213 -8.24 12.32 8.06
N TYR A 214 -8.13 12.93 6.86
CA TYR A 214 -7.17 14.02 6.62
C TYR A 214 -7.36 15.18 7.57
N GLN A 215 -8.59 15.45 8.04
CA GLN A 215 -8.88 16.47 9.05
C GLN A 215 -8.11 16.24 10.37
N GLN A 216 -7.76 15.01 10.71
CA GLN A 216 -6.95 14.73 11.89
C GLN A 216 -5.50 15.22 11.69
N ILE A 217 -4.96 15.08 10.48
CA ILE A 217 -3.63 15.58 10.12
C ILE A 217 -3.63 17.12 10.09
N GLU A 218 -4.70 17.74 9.62
CA GLU A 218 -4.84 19.21 9.59
C GLU A 218 -4.90 19.85 10.97
N LYS A 219 -5.37 19.10 11.98
CA LYS A 219 -5.37 19.57 13.39
C LYS A 219 -3.96 19.73 13.94
N ASP A 220 -2.95 19.07 13.36
CA ASP A 220 -1.56 19.25 13.71
C ASP A 220 -0.91 20.31 12.82
N PRO A 221 -0.64 21.54 13.32
CA PRO A 221 -0.12 22.63 12.49
C PRO A 221 1.26 22.35 11.89
N ALA A 222 2.05 21.47 12.52
CA ALA A 222 3.39 21.11 12.04
C ALA A 222 3.30 20.21 10.80
N LEU A 223 2.37 19.25 10.79
CA LEU A 223 2.10 18.38 9.66
C LEU A 223 1.36 19.13 8.54
N ALA A 224 0.33 19.88 8.87
CA ALA A 224 -0.47 20.64 7.90
C ALA A 224 0.36 21.60 7.04
N ARG A 225 1.44 22.18 7.61
CA ARG A 225 2.35 23.08 6.87
C ARG A 225 3.28 22.33 5.92
N ARG A 226 3.39 21.01 6.00
CA ARG A 226 4.33 20.19 5.23
C ARG A 226 3.66 19.38 4.15
N PHE A 227 2.41 19.04 4.37
CA PHE A 227 1.61 18.30 3.42
C PHE A 227 0.80 19.20 2.49
N GLN A 228 0.57 18.74 1.27
CA GLN A 228 -0.29 19.38 0.29
C GLN A 228 -1.35 18.38 -0.15
N PRO A 229 -2.64 18.60 0.18
CA PRO A 229 -3.68 17.69 -0.26
C PRO A 229 -3.87 17.72 -1.78
N VAL A 230 -4.08 16.54 -2.36
CA VAL A 230 -4.40 16.29 -3.75
C VAL A 230 -5.67 15.46 -3.74
N GLN A 231 -6.76 16.03 -4.23
CA GLN A 231 -8.02 15.33 -4.28
C GLN A 231 -8.03 14.28 -5.40
N VAL A 232 -8.36 13.04 -5.05
CA VAL A 232 -8.61 11.95 -5.99
C VAL A 232 -10.12 11.78 -6.10
N PRO A 233 -10.75 12.30 -7.15
CA PRO A 233 -12.19 12.20 -7.30
C PRO A 233 -12.62 10.78 -7.67
N GLU A 234 -13.86 10.43 -7.32
CA GLU A 234 -14.50 9.24 -7.87
C GLU A 234 -14.59 9.36 -9.40
N PRO A 235 -14.18 8.33 -10.16
CA PRO A 235 -14.27 8.39 -11.63
C PRO A 235 -15.72 8.41 -12.07
N THR A 236 -15.96 9.03 -13.23
CA THR A 236 -17.27 8.95 -13.88
C THR A 236 -17.56 7.52 -14.35
N ILE A 237 -18.84 7.19 -14.62
CA ILE A 237 -19.19 5.88 -15.19
C ILE A 237 -18.42 5.61 -16.49
N LYS A 238 -18.21 6.65 -17.32
CA LYS A 238 -17.43 6.53 -18.56
C LYS A 238 -15.97 6.16 -18.28
N ASP A 239 -15.36 6.79 -17.29
CA ASP A 239 -13.98 6.50 -16.89
C ASP A 239 -13.89 5.10 -16.27
N ALA A 240 -14.85 4.72 -15.43
CA ALA A 240 -14.92 3.38 -14.85
C ALA A 240 -15.01 2.30 -15.93
N ILE A 241 -15.81 2.49 -16.99
CA ILE A 241 -15.86 1.57 -18.13
C ILE A 241 -14.49 1.44 -18.82
N GLN A 242 -13.74 2.54 -18.97
CA GLN A 242 -12.39 2.48 -19.55
C GLN A 242 -11.42 1.75 -18.62
N ILE A 243 -11.54 1.98 -17.32
CA ILE A 243 -10.73 1.26 -16.31
C ILE A 243 -11.02 -0.25 -16.40
N LEU A 244 -12.28 -0.66 -16.37
CA LEU A 244 -12.66 -2.07 -16.50
C LEU A 244 -12.14 -2.70 -17.80
N LYS A 245 -12.24 -1.98 -18.95
CA LYS A 245 -11.69 -2.45 -20.22
C LYS A 245 -10.18 -2.67 -20.18
N GLY A 246 -9.45 -1.80 -19.49
CA GLY A 246 -8.01 -1.93 -19.35
C GLY A 246 -7.60 -3.06 -18.41
N LEU A 247 -8.41 -3.35 -17.38
CA LEU A 247 -8.18 -4.44 -16.44
C LEU A 247 -8.64 -5.81 -16.98
N ALA A 248 -9.67 -5.82 -17.83
CA ALA A 248 -10.29 -7.05 -18.34
C ALA A 248 -9.30 -8.11 -18.83
N PRO A 249 -8.24 -7.81 -19.61
CA PRO A 249 -7.31 -8.85 -20.09
C PRO A 249 -6.62 -9.64 -18.96
N ARG A 250 -6.35 -9.00 -17.81
CA ARG A 250 -5.74 -9.68 -16.65
C ARG A 250 -6.74 -10.58 -15.95
N TYR A 251 -7.96 -10.10 -15.74
CA TYR A 251 -9.04 -10.88 -15.13
C TYR A 251 -9.52 -12.02 -16.05
N GLU A 252 -9.55 -11.81 -17.38
CA GLU A 252 -9.80 -12.88 -18.36
C GLU A 252 -8.78 -14.00 -18.25
N LYS A 253 -7.52 -13.65 -18.16
CA LYS A 253 -6.43 -14.61 -17.97
C LYS A 253 -6.53 -15.36 -16.65
N TYR A 254 -6.88 -14.65 -15.56
CA TYR A 254 -6.97 -15.23 -14.23
C TYR A 254 -8.13 -16.22 -14.11
N HIS A 255 -9.33 -15.83 -14.58
CA HIS A 255 -10.54 -16.66 -14.51
C HIS A 255 -10.69 -17.63 -15.69
N ASN A 256 -9.86 -17.52 -16.72
CA ASN A 256 -9.99 -18.26 -17.97
C ASN A 256 -11.36 -18.05 -18.63
N VAL A 257 -11.83 -16.80 -18.68
CA VAL A 257 -13.10 -16.38 -19.29
C VAL A 257 -12.87 -15.23 -20.27
N LYS A 258 -13.91 -14.84 -21.02
CA LYS A 258 -13.93 -13.61 -21.82
C LYS A 258 -15.04 -12.69 -21.33
N TYR A 259 -14.72 -11.41 -21.18
CA TYR A 259 -15.71 -10.38 -20.87
C TYR A 259 -16.21 -9.72 -22.14
N ASP A 260 -17.53 -9.75 -22.31
CA ASP A 260 -18.18 -8.95 -23.34
C ASP A 260 -18.06 -7.45 -22.98
N PRO A 261 -17.77 -6.55 -23.94
CA PRO A 261 -17.74 -5.11 -23.69
C PRO A 261 -19.02 -4.54 -23.07
N GLU A 262 -20.18 -5.14 -23.39
CA GLU A 262 -21.45 -4.75 -22.78
C GLU A 262 -21.54 -5.20 -21.32
N ALA A 263 -20.97 -6.38 -20.97
CA ALA A 263 -20.89 -6.83 -19.58
C ALA A 263 -20.04 -5.88 -18.72
N LEU A 264 -18.91 -5.39 -19.22
CA LEU A 264 -18.08 -4.40 -18.53
C LEU A 264 -18.82 -3.08 -18.31
N LYS A 265 -19.57 -2.63 -19.32
CA LYS A 265 -20.41 -1.44 -19.21
C LYS A 265 -21.50 -1.64 -18.16
N LEU A 266 -22.22 -2.77 -18.19
CA LEU A 266 -23.24 -3.10 -17.22
C LEU A 266 -22.65 -3.21 -15.80
N ALA A 267 -21.45 -3.76 -15.61
CA ALA A 267 -20.78 -3.80 -14.32
C ALA A 267 -20.59 -2.39 -13.72
N ALA A 268 -20.15 -1.42 -14.53
CA ALA A 268 -20.00 -0.04 -14.08
C ALA A 268 -21.36 0.65 -13.81
N GLU A 269 -22.34 0.47 -14.68
CA GLU A 269 -23.66 1.11 -14.56
C GLU A 269 -24.46 0.54 -13.39
N LEU A 270 -24.52 -0.80 -13.26
CA LEU A 270 -25.30 -1.46 -12.22
C LEU A 270 -24.65 -1.31 -10.84
N SER A 271 -23.33 -1.42 -10.73
CA SER A 271 -22.65 -1.16 -9.46
C SER A 271 -22.89 0.28 -9.00
N ASN A 272 -22.85 1.25 -9.91
CA ASN A 272 -23.12 2.65 -9.58
C ASN A 272 -24.58 2.88 -9.16
N ARG A 273 -25.52 2.14 -9.72
CA ARG A 273 -26.96 2.29 -9.43
C ARG A 273 -27.39 1.61 -8.13
N TYR A 274 -26.82 0.44 -7.82
CA TYR A 274 -27.34 -0.42 -6.77
C TYR A 274 -26.39 -0.56 -5.57
N ILE A 275 -25.09 -0.28 -5.71
CA ILE A 275 -24.12 -0.35 -4.62
C ILE A 275 -23.79 1.08 -4.17
N ASN A 276 -24.42 1.54 -3.08
CA ASN A 276 -24.34 2.93 -2.62
C ASN A 276 -23.32 3.15 -1.49
N ASP A 277 -22.85 2.10 -0.85
CA ASP A 277 -21.91 2.11 0.27
C ASP A 277 -20.43 2.09 -0.16
N ARG A 278 -20.19 1.94 -1.47
CA ARG A 278 -18.86 1.90 -2.09
C ARG A 278 -18.77 2.86 -3.28
N HIS A 279 -17.53 3.13 -3.70
CA HIS A 279 -17.23 4.06 -4.79
C HIS A 279 -16.66 3.36 -6.02
N LEU A 280 -16.83 3.99 -7.18
CA LEU A 280 -16.14 3.59 -8.40
C LEU A 280 -14.63 3.93 -8.28
N PRO A 281 -13.74 3.14 -8.89
CA PRO A 281 -14.02 1.97 -9.73
C PRO A 281 -14.16 0.66 -8.91
N ASP A 282 -13.85 0.65 -7.63
CA ASP A 282 -13.73 -0.53 -6.78
C ASP A 282 -14.96 -1.43 -6.86
N LYS A 283 -16.16 -0.89 -6.61
CA LYS A 283 -17.42 -1.65 -6.69
C LYS A 283 -17.71 -2.26 -8.06
N ALA A 284 -17.20 -1.65 -9.14
CA ALA A 284 -17.40 -2.16 -10.50
C ALA A 284 -16.37 -3.25 -10.83
N ILE A 285 -15.14 -3.13 -10.30
CA ILE A 285 -14.10 -4.14 -10.41
C ILE A 285 -14.53 -5.40 -9.66
N ASP A 286 -15.03 -5.25 -8.43
CA ASP A 286 -15.54 -6.37 -7.63
C ASP A 286 -16.66 -7.13 -8.36
N LEU A 287 -17.61 -6.39 -8.96
CA LEU A 287 -18.71 -7.01 -9.70
C LEU A 287 -18.20 -7.76 -10.95
N MET A 288 -17.21 -7.21 -11.64
CA MET A 288 -16.55 -7.88 -12.77
C MET A 288 -15.81 -9.14 -12.33
N ASP A 289 -15.08 -9.08 -11.24
CA ASP A 289 -14.31 -10.20 -10.68
C ASP A 289 -15.24 -11.33 -10.23
N GLU A 290 -16.30 -10.99 -9.48
CA GLU A 290 -17.31 -11.96 -9.04
C GLU A 290 -18.01 -12.64 -10.22
N ALA A 291 -18.36 -11.88 -11.27
CA ALA A 291 -18.96 -12.44 -12.49
C ALA A 291 -18.02 -13.40 -13.20
N GLY A 292 -16.72 -13.06 -13.29
CA GLY A 292 -15.68 -13.92 -13.85
C GLY A 292 -15.51 -15.22 -13.07
N ALA A 293 -15.47 -15.13 -11.76
CA ALA A 293 -15.37 -16.29 -10.87
C ALA A 293 -16.58 -17.21 -11.01
N LYS A 294 -17.81 -16.67 -11.00
CA LYS A 294 -19.04 -17.46 -11.20
C LYS A 294 -19.06 -18.17 -12.55
N LYS A 295 -18.65 -17.47 -13.61
CA LYS A 295 -18.57 -18.04 -14.97
C LYS A 295 -17.55 -19.17 -15.04
N SER A 296 -16.37 -18.97 -14.48
CA SER A 296 -15.30 -19.97 -14.43
C SER A 296 -15.75 -21.24 -13.70
N LEU A 297 -16.53 -21.13 -12.65
CA LEU A 297 -17.08 -22.25 -11.88
C LEU A 297 -18.32 -22.92 -12.52
N GLY A 298 -18.82 -22.42 -13.65
CA GLY A 298 -20.01 -22.91 -14.32
C GLY A 298 -21.32 -22.73 -13.52
N MET A 299 -21.33 -21.75 -12.61
CA MET A 299 -22.48 -21.49 -11.73
C MET A 299 -23.66 -20.83 -12.47
N ASP A 300 -23.42 -20.15 -13.57
CA ASP A 300 -24.46 -19.50 -14.40
C ASP A 300 -25.45 -20.48 -15.02
N GLN A 301 -25.05 -21.73 -15.29
CA GLN A 301 -25.96 -22.72 -15.88
C GLN A 301 -27.11 -23.13 -14.93
N LYS A 302 -26.93 -22.95 -13.61
CA LYS A 302 -27.97 -23.29 -12.63
C LYS A 302 -29.09 -22.24 -12.59
N ASP A 303 -28.76 -20.97 -12.80
CA ASP A 303 -29.73 -19.87 -12.74
C ASP A 303 -30.65 -19.83 -13.97
N GLU A 304 -30.15 -20.11 -15.18
CA GLU A 304 -30.98 -20.22 -16.38
C GLU A 304 -32.01 -21.35 -16.29
N THR A 305 -31.63 -22.46 -15.65
CA THR A 305 -32.55 -23.60 -15.44
C THR A 305 -33.62 -23.28 -14.42
N SER A 306 -33.33 -22.46 -13.43
CA SER A 306 -34.28 -21.99 -12.43
C SER A 306 -35.26 -20.99 -13.00
N ILE A 307 -34.83 -20.06 -13.85
CA ILE A 307 -35.68 -19.07 -14.53
C ILE A 307 -36.64 -19.75 -15.53
N LYS A 308 -36.18 -20.80 -16.22
CA LYS A 308 -37.04 -21.58 -17.11
C LYS A 308 -38.11 -22.41 -16.37
N LYS A 309 -37.86 -22.79 -15.12
CA LYS A 309 -38.85 -23.48 -14.28
C LYS A 309 -39.95 -22.54 -13.72
N VAL A 310 -39.68 -21.27 -13.54
CA VAL A 310 -40.63 -20.27 -13.05
C VAL A 310 -41.55 -19.74 -14.16
N LYS A 311 -41.14 -19.90 -15.44
CA LYS A 311 -41.93 -19.49 -16.61
C LYS A 311 -42.83 -20.60 -17.17
N ARG A 312 -42.94 -21.76 -16.52
CA ARG A 312 -43.91 -22.82 -16.79
C ARG A 312 -44.93 -22.91 -15.63
#